data_34e7e5601b2378065861cd543a635b7e
#
_entry.id   34e7e5601b2378065861cd543a635b7e
#
_cell.length_a   1.000
_cell.length_b   1.000
_cell.length_c   1.000
_cell.angle_alpha   90.00
_cell.angle_beta   90.00
_cell.angle_gamma   90.00
#
_symmetry.space_group_name_H-M   'P 1'
#
loop_
_entity.id
_entity.type
_entity.pdbx_description
1 polymer ?
#
loop_
_entity_poly.entity_id
_entity_poly.type
_entity_poly.pdbx_seq_one_letter_code
_entity_poly.pdbx_strand_id
1 'polypeptide(L)'
;MELNLCRDAEASGSLESDSTGHVWALETLETTRALGRLLARELPTGAILLLSGPLGAGKTSLVQGLAEGLGISEAITSPTFALAQHYPQGEPQLVHLDLYRLEQPASADELFLQEEEEARAAGALMAVEWPERLGLDLAEAWHLELRHQDEGRLAQLTSPRKAST
;
A
#
# COMPACT_ATOMS: atom_id res chain seq x y z
N MET A 1 -6.50 -15.65 -6.80
CA MET A 1 -6.74 -14.59 -7.78
C MET A 1 -5.39 -14.05 -8.22
N GLU A 2 -5.03 -14.35 -9.42
CA GLU A 2 -3.78 -13.83 -9.99
C GLU A 2 -4.00 -12.37 -10.41
N LEU A 3 -3.16 -11.49 -9.91
CA LEU A 3 -3.13 -10.12 -10.37
C LEU A 3 -2.52 -10.11 -11.78
N ASN A 4 -3.24 -9.53 -12.73
CA ASN A 4 -2.77 -9.43 -14.11
C ASN A 4 -1.82 -8.25 -14.27
N LEU A 5 -0.69 -8.32 -13.59
CA LEU A 5 0.31 -7.24 -13.51
C LEU A 5 1.20 -7.14 -14.77
N CYS A 6 0.93 -7.96 -15.78
CA CYS A 6 1.82 -8.10 -16.95
C CYS A 6 1.54 -7.14 -18.10
N ARG A 7 0.56 -6.22 -18.04
CA ARG A 7 0.09 -5.54 -19.24
C ARG A 7 0.51 -4.09 -19.46
N ASP A 8 1.04 -3.41 -18.48
CA ASP A 8 1.39 -2.01 -18.67
C ASP A 8 2.88 -1.77 -18.43
N ALA A 9 3.57 -1.59 -19.53
CA ALA A 9 5.02 -1.36 -19.59
C ALA A 9 5.47 0.04 -19.12
N GLU A 10 4.64 0.76 -18.37
CA GLU A 10 5.01 2.08 -17.85
C GLU A 10 5.83 2.01 -16.55
N ALA A 11 5.75 0.91 -15.82
CA ALA A 11 6.74 0.60 -14.80
C ALA A 11 7.81 -0.25 -15.48
N SER A 12 8.84 0.39 -16.04
CA SER A 12 9.94 -0.32 -16.69
C SER A 12 10.79 -1.02 -15.63
N GLY A 13 10.40 -2.22 -15.30
CA GLY A 13 11.15 -3.11 -14.44
C GLY A 13 10.96 -4.53 -14.91
N SER A 14 12.05 -5.26 -15.04
CA SER A 14 11.99 -6.68 -15.34
C SER A 14 11.24 -7.40 -14.23
N LEU A 15 10.12 -8.00 -14.60
CA LEU A 15 9.34 -8.88 -13.73
C LEU A 15 10.12 -10.18 -13.53
N GLU A 16 10.69 -10.35 -12.37
CA GLU A 16 11.02 -11.69 -11.90
C GLU A 16 9.86 -12.17 -11.03
N SER A 17 9.04 -13.04 -11.58
CA SER A 17 7.99 -13.70 -10.82
C SER A 17 8.59 -14.89 -10.09
N ASP A 18 8.91 -14.69 -8.83
CA ASP A 18 9.06 -15.81 -7.91
C ASP A 18 7.66 -16.27 -7.48
N SER A 19 7.51 -17.54 -7.16
CA SER A 19 6.22 -18.20 -6.88
C SER A 19 5.41 -17.61 -5.71
N THR A 20 5.92 -16.58 -5.03
CA THR A 20 5.32 -15.96 -3.85
C THR A 20 5.10 -14.45 -3.96
N GLY A 21 5.56 -13.79 -5.03
CA GLY A 21 5.41 -12.34 -5.12
C GLY A 21 5.89 -11.73 -6.42
N HIS A 22 5.60 -10.45 -6.61
CA HIS A 22 6.05 -9.66 -7.74
C HIS A 22 7.12 -8.68 -7.29
N VAL A 23 8.14 -8.48 -8.13
CA VAL A 23 9.27 -7.59 -7.84
C VAL A 23 9.42 -6.55 -8.95
N TRP A 24 9.59 -5.29 -8.59
CA TRP A 24 9.83 -4.20 -9.53
C TRP A 24 11.09 -3.43 -9.14
N ALA A 25 11.91 -3.09 -10.13
CA ALA A 25 12.95 -2.09 -9.97
C ALA A 25 12.36 -0.72 -10.28
N LEU A 26 12.48 0.22 -9.34
CA LEU A 26 11.90 1.56 -9.43
C LEU A 26 13.04 2.58 -9.47
N GLU A 27 13.33 3.13 -10.64
CA GLU A 27 14.46 4.03 -10.83
C GLU A 27 14.18 5.45 -10.33
N THR A 28 12.92 5.88 -10.37
CA THR A 28 12.51 7.25 -10.03
C THR A 28 11.28 7.26 -9.14
N LEU A 29 10.97 8.41 -8.55
CA LEU A 29 9.71 8.59 -7.82
C LEU A 29 8.51 8.48 -8.75
N GLU A 30 8.65 8.86 -10.02
CA GLU A 30 7.56 8.69 -10.99
C GLU A 30 7.27 7.21 -11.26
N THR A 31 8.28 6.34 -11.34
CA THR A 31 8.05 4.90 -11.46
C THR A 31 7.40 4.32 -10.20
N THR A 32 7.70 4.85 -9.03
CA THR A 32 7.02 4.48 -7.78
C THR A 32 5.54 4.88 -7.82
N ARG A 33 5.22 6.08 -8.30
CA ARG A 33 3.82 6.51 -8.50
C ARG A 33 3.11 5.66 -9.53
N ALA A 34 3.78 5.31 -10.62
CA ALA A 34 3.23 4.42 -11.65
C ALA A 34 2.86 3.06 -11.06
N LEU A 35 3.70 2.49 -10.17
CA LEU A 35 3.36 1.27 -9.45
C LEU A 35 2.12 1.47 -8.57
N GLY A 36 2.01 2.59 -7.89
CA GLY A 36 0.81 2.93 -7.11
C GLY A 36 -0.46 2.95 -7.96
N ARG A 37 -0.42 3.60 -9.13
CA ARG A 37 -1.54 3.62 -10.07
C ARG A 37 -1.91 2.21 -10.55
N LEU A 38 -0.92 1.38 -10.83
CA LEU A 38 -1.13 -0.02 -11.21
C LEU A 38 -1.84 -0.80 -10.09
N LEU A 39 -1.35 -0.69 -8.87
CA LEU A 39 -1.95 -1.37 -7.71
C LEU A 39 -3.38 -0.91 -7.46
N ALA A 40 -3.67 0.38 -7.66
CA ALA A 40 -5.03 0.91 -7.52
C ALA A 40 -6.02 0.22 -8.46
N ARG A 41 -5.58 -0.14 -9.67
CA ARG A 41 -6.41 -0.84 -10.66
C ARG A 41 -6.51 -2.33 -10.40
N GLU A 42 -5.44 -2.95 -9.91
CA GLU A 42 -5.32 -4.40 -9.85
C GLU A 42 -5.72 -4.99 -8.48
N LEU A 43 -5.56 -4.25 -7.39
CA LEU A 43 -5.95 -4.74 -6.08
C LEU A 43 -7.48 -4.87 -5.99
N PRO A 44 -7.98 -5.95 -5.36
CA PRO A 44 -9.42 -6.13 -5.20
C PRO A 44 -10.03 -5.05 -4.31
N THR A 45 -11.31 -4.77 -4.53
CA THR A 45 -12.08 -3.85 -3.68
C THR A 45 -12.03 -4.30 -2.22
N GLY A 46 -11.76 -3.37 -1.32
CA GLY A 46 -11.67 -3.66 0.11
C GLY A 46 -10.32 -4.25 0.53
N ALA A 47 -9.32 -4.24 -0.36
CA ALA A 47 -7.98 -4.75 -0.03
C ALA A 47 -7.31 -3.91 1.05
N ILE A 48 -6.49 -4.57 1.85
CA ILE A 48 -5.57 -3.93 2.79
C ILE A 48 -4.16 -4.08 2.20
N LEU A 49 -3.47 -2.95 2.03
CA LEU A 49 -2.11 -2.90 1.54
C LEU A 49 -1.19 -2.40 2.65
N LEU A 50 -0.33 -3.28 3.15
CA LEU A 50 0.69 -2.92 4.14
C LEU A 50 1.95 -2.47 3.41
N LEU A 51 2.44 -1.28 3.76
CA LEU A 51 3.60 -0.65 3.15
C LEU A 51 4.75 -0.60 4.15
N SER A 52 5.78 -1.39 3.94
CA SER A 52 6.98 -1.36 4.77
C SER A 52 8.18 -0.84 3.98
N GLY A 53 9.15 -0.32 4.71
CA GLY A 53 10.37 0.23 4.15
C GLY A 53 10.91 1.36 5.01
N PRO A 54 12.21 1.67 4.90
CA PRO A 54 12.83 2.72 5.68
C PRO A 54 12.27 4.11 5.31
N LEU A 55 12.55 5.09 6.15
CA LEU A 55 12.25 6.49 5.84
C LEU A 55 12.89 6.88 4.50
N GLY A 56 12.15 7.59 3.67
CA GLY A 56 12.61 8.01 2.35
C GLY A 56 12.59 6.93 1.27
N ALA A 57 12.05 5.74 1.55
CA ALA A 57 11.97 4.67 0.55
C ALA A 57 10.91 4.89 -0.53
N GLY A 58 10.03 5.89 -0.38
CA GLY A 58 9.01 6.22 -1.36
C GLY A 58 7.61 5.75 -1.02
N LYS A 59 7.33 5.41 0.23
CA LYS A 59 6.00 4.96 0.66
C LYS A 59 4.92 6.00 0.38
N THR A 60 5.20 7.28 0.68
CA THR A 60 4.26 8.37 0.39
C THR A 60 4.05 8.56 -1.11
N SER A 61 5.11 8.47 -1.92
CA SER A 61 5.00 8.53 -3.38
C SER A 61 4.14 7.41 -3.93
N LEU A 62 4.26 6.22 -3.36
CA LEU A 62 3.41 5.09 -3.73
C LEU A 62 1.94 5.39 -3.42
N VAL A 63 1.64 5.92 -2.23
CA VAL A 63 0.26 6.27 -1.85
C VAL A 63 -0.29 7.40 -2.74
N GLN A 64 0.55 8.35 -3.14
CA GLN A 64 0.16 9.37 -4.14
C GLN A 64 -0.26 8.71 -5.45
N GLY A 65 0.49 7.72 -5.91
CA GLY A 65 0.13 6.94 -7.11
C GLY A 65 -1.17 6.15 -6.94
N LEU A 66 -1.37 5.52 -5.78
CA LEU A 66 -2.65 4.86 -5.45
C LEU A 66 -3.81 5.85 -5.57
N ALA A 67 -3.67 7.02 -4.95
CA ALA A 67 -4.71 8.05 -4.98
C ALA A 67 -5.02 8.52 -6.40
N GLU A 68 -3.99 8.76 -7.21
CA GLU A 68 -4.18 9.10 -8.63
C GLU A 68 -4.96 8.02 -9.37
N GLY A 69 -4.61 6.75 -9.15
CA GLY A 69 -5.30 5.62 -9.77
C GLY A 69 -6.74 5.44 -9.32
N LEU A 70 -7.07 5.91 -8.12
CA LEU A 70 -8.43 5.90 -7.57
C LEU A 70 -9.24 7.16 -7.95
N GLY A 71 -8.67 8.08 -8.70
CA GLY A 71 -9.34 9.31 -9.10
C GLY A 71 -9.39 10.39 -8.04
N ILE A 72 -8.54 10.32 -7.04
CA ILE A 72 -8.46 11.32 -5.97
C ILE A 72 -7.58 12.48 -6.44
N SER A 73 -8.15 13.69 -6.46
CA SER A 73 -7.46 14.92 -6.87
C SER A 73 -6.86 15.71 -5.71
N GLU A 74 -7.20 15.36 -4.47
CA GLU A 74 -6.63 15.99 -3.29
C GLU A 74 -5.14 15.67 -3.16
N ALA A 75 -4.37 16.61 -2.61
CA ALA A 75 -2.98 16.37 -2.29
C ALA A 75 -2.87 15.30 -1.19
N ILE A 76 -2.09 14.26 -1.47
CA ILE A 76 -1.80 13.21 -0.49
C ILE A 76 -0.54 13.62 0.27
N THR A 77 -0.68 13.74 1.58
CA THR A 77 0.43 13.96 2.50
C THR A 77 0.50 12.81 3.50
N SER A 78 1.66 12.59 4.08
CA SER A 78 1.77 11.60 5.15
C SER A 78 0.92 12.06 6.34
N PRO A 79 0.02 11.21 6.88
CA PRO A 79 -0.84 11.58 8.03
C PRO A 79 -0.07 11.54 9.35
N THR A 80 1.07 12.22 9.41
CA THR A 80 2.04 12.13 10.52
C THR A 80 1.44 12.51 11.87
N PHE A 81 0.52 13.48 11.90
CA PHE A 81 -0.12 13.95 13.13
C PHE A 81 -1.53 13.37 13.33
N ALA A 82 -2.26 13.20 12.23
CA ALA A 82 -3.62 12.67 12.27
C ALA A 82 -3.67 11.15 12.39
N LEU A 83 -2.56 10.45 12.08
CA LEU A 83 -2.40 8.99 12.06
C LEU A 83 -3.26 8.29 11.00
N ALA A 84 -4.40 8.84 10.64
CA ALA A 84 -5.30 8.32 9.62
C ALA A 84 -5.91 9.47 8.81
N GLN A 85 -6.03 9.29 7.50
CA GLN A 85 -6.75 10.20 6.60
C GLN A 85 -7.67 9.40 5.69
N HIS A 86 -8.87 9.96 5.48
CA HIS A 86 -9.90 9.37 4.64
C HIS A 86 -10.05 10.21 3.37
N TYR A 87 -10.11 9.53 2.23
CA TYR A 87 -10.32 10.15 0.92
C TYR A 87 -11.59 9.56 0.30
N PRO A 88 -12.76 10.11 0.65
CA PRO A 88 -14.04 9.54 0.22
C PRO A 88 -14.39 9.78 -1.24
N GLN A 89 -13.64 10.64 -1.93
CA GLN A 89 -13.86 10.92 -3.36
C GLN A 89 -13.30 9.85 -4.29
N GLY A 90 -12.47 8.94 -3.78
CA GLY A 90 -11.90 7.86 -4.56
C GLY A 90 -12.92 6.77 -4.89
N GLU A 91 -12.67 6.04 -5.98
CA GLU A 91 -13.46 4.87 -6.39
C GLU A 91 -12.54 3.66 -6.62
N PRO A 92 -12.43 2.77 -5.61
CA PRO A 92 -12.95 2.85 -4.25
C PRO A 92 -12.34 3.98 -3.42
N GLN A 93 -12.94 4.26 -2.27
CA GLN A 93 -12.40 5.23 -1.31
C GLN A 93 -11.05 4.74 -0.79
N LEU A 94 -10.23 5.66 -0.31
CA LEU A 94 -8.92 5.36 0.27
C LEU A 94 -8.91 5.76 1.75
N VAL A 95 -8.40 4.85 2.59
CA VAL A 95 -8.04 5.13 3.97
C VAL A 95 -6.52 4.96 4.10
N HIS A 96 -5.83 6.01 4.50
CA HIS A 96 -4.37 6.03 4.63
C HIS A 96 -3.99 6.16 6.10
N LEU A 97 -3.31 5.15 6.64
CA LEU A 97 -2.79 5.12 8.00
C LEU A 97 -1.26 5.23 7.98
N ASP A 98 -0.71 5.96 8.95
CA ASP A 98 0.71 5.98 9.26
C ASP A 98 0.91 5.68 10.74
N LEU A 99 1.46 4.52 11.05
CA LEU A 99 1.60 4.04 12.43
C LEU A 99 2.96 4.39 13.05
N TYR A 100 3.79 5.14 12.34
CA TYR A 100 5.18 5.41 12.75
C TYR A 100 5.32 5.90 14.20
N ARG A 101 4.42 6.79 14.63
CA ARG A 101 4.47 7.41 15.96
C ARG A 101 3.85 6.58 17.07
N LEU A 102 3.18 5.49 16.74
CA LEU A 102 2.57 4.61 17.74
C LEU A 102 3.57 3.55 18.20
N GLU A 103 4.20 3.80 19.33
CA GLU A 103 5.23 2.91 19.88
C GLU A 103 4.63 1.68 20.56
N GLN A 104 3.38 1.78 21.05
CA GLN A 104 2.69 0.69 21.74
C GLN A 104 1.87 -0.13 20.75
N PRO A 105 2.13 -1.45 20.61
CA PRO A 105 1.35 -2.30 19.69
C PRO A 105 -0.14 -2.26 19.96
N ALA A 106 -0.56 -2.19 21.23
CA ALA A 106 -1.98 -2.13 21.58
C ALA A 106 -2.66 -0.87 21.01
N SER A 107 -1.98 0.27 21.01
CA SER A 107 -2.51 1.52 20.45
C SER A 107 -2.59 1.46 18.92
N ALA A 108 -1.60 0.88 18.27
CA ALA A 108 -1.61 0.69 16.82
C ALA A 108 -2.74 -0.27 16.40
N ASP A 109 -2.90 -1.37 17.13
CA ASP A 109 -3.95 -2.36 16.86
C ASP A 109 -5.35 -1.75 17.03
N GLU A 110 -5.55 -0.96 18.07
CA GLU A 110 -6.84 -0.29 18.33
C GLU A 110 -7.20 0.67 17.20
N LEU A 111 -6.27 1.52 16.78
CA LEU A 111 -6.48 2.43 15.66
C LEU A 111 -6.77 1.65 14.38
N PHE A 112 -5.97 0.63 14.09
CA PHE A 112 -6.15 -0.17 12.88
C PHE A 112 -7.53 -0.82 12.83
N LEU A 113 -7.96 -1.47 13.92
CA LEU A 113 -9.24 -2.14 13.97
C LEU A 113 -10.42 -1.18 13.81
N GLN A 114 -10.33 0.00 14.40
CA GLN A 114 -11.34 1.05 14.26
C GLN A 114 -11.43 1.51 12.80
N GLU A 115 -10.31 1.80 12.16
CA GLU A 115 -10.26 2.28 10.78
C GLU A 115 -10.64 1.17 9.79
N GLU A 116 -10.26 -0.07 10.07
CA GLU A 116 -10.65 -1.22 9.24
C GLU A 116 -12.17 -1.42 9.20
N GLU A 117 -12.84 -1.26 10.33
CA GLU A 117 -14.30 -1.38 10.38
C GLU A 117 -14.97 -0.35 9.47
N GLU A 118 -14.55 0.90 9.54
CA GLU A 118 -15.07 1.96 8.66
C GLU A 118 -14.71 1.73 7.19
N ALA A 119 -13.49 1.32 6.91
CA ALA A 119 -13.04 1.04 5.56
C ALA A 119 -13.82 -0.12 4.94
N ARG A 120 -14.05 -1.17 5.70
CA ARG A 120 -14.84 -2.33 5.24
C ARG A 120 -16.27 -1.94 4.92
N ALA A 121 -16.90 -1.12 5.76
CA ALA A 121 -18.26 -0.63 5.51
C ALA A 121 -18.35 0.22 4.25
N ALA A 122 -17.29 0.96 3.91
CA ALA A 122 -17.23 1.81 2.73
C ALA A 122 -16.68 1.10 1.48
N GLY A 123 -16.18 -0.14 1.61
CA GLY A 123 -15.48 -0.83 0.53
C GLY A 123 -14.15 -0.16 0.15
N ALA A 124 -13.53 0.55 1.09
CA ALA A 124 -12.33 1.33 0.85
C ALA A 124 -11.08 0.46 0.71
N LEU A 125 -10.12 0.93 -0.07
CA LEU A 125 -8.75 0.43 -0.04
C LEU A 125 -8.04 1.05 1.16
N MET A 126 -7.41 0.23 1.98
CA MET A 126 -6.57 0.69 3.09
C MET A 126 -5.10 0.61 2.70
N ALA A 127 -4.37 1.71 2.88
CA ALA A 127 -2.92 1.75 2.78
C ALA A 127 -2.36 2.04 4.18
N VAL A 128 -1.54 1.15 4.71
CA VAL A 128 -1.01 1.23 6.07
C VAL A 128 0.50 1.29 6.03
N GLU A 129 1.08 2.43 6.41
CA GLU A 129 2.53 2.59 6.56
C GLU A 129 2.97 2.17 7.95
N TRP A 130 4.17 1.63 8.06
CA TRP A 130 4.77 1.11 9.29
C TRP A 130 3.94 -0.01 9.93
N PRO A 131 3.56 -1.05 9.14
CA PRO A 131 2.75 -2.16 9.67
C PRO A 131 3.47 -2.97 10.74
N GLU A 132 4.78 -2.88 10.86
CA GLU A 132 5.57 -3.51 11.91
C GLU A 132 5.26 -2.96 13.31
N ARG A 133 4.54 -1.83 13.40
CA ARG A 133 4.03 -1.34 14.68
C ARG A 133 2.85 -2.15 15.22
N LEU A 134 2.17 -2.89 14.35
CA LEU A 134 1.05 -3.72 14.74
C LEU A 134 1.50 -4.96 15.49
N GLY A 135 0.77 -5.34 16.53
CA GLY A 135 0.87 -6.64 17.16
C GLY A 135 0.02 -7.71 16.47
N LEU A 136 -0.95 -7.27 15.67
CA LEU A 136 -1.84 -8.15 14.91
C LEU A 136 -1.13 -8.78 13.72
N ASP A 137 -1.46 -10.04 13.44
CA ASP A 137 -1.06 -10.71 12.22
C ASP A 137 -2.19 -10.62 11.17
N LEU A 138 -1.95 -9.86 10.10
CA LEU A 138 -2.93 -9.61 9.05
C LEU A 138 -2.70 -10.57 7.88
N ALA A 139 -3.15 -11.81 8.02
CA ALA A 139 -2.97 -12.85 7.01
C ALA A 139 -3.71 -12.55 5.69
N GLU A 140 -4.73 -11.70 5.71
CA GLU A 140 -5.53 -11.33 4.55
C GLU A 140 -5.03 -10.07 3.83
N ALA A 141 -3.96 -9.46 4.31
CA ALA A 141 -3.42 -8.24 3.75
C ALA A 141 -2.38 -8.52 2.66
N TRP A 142 -2.33 -7.66 1.67
CA TRP A 142 -1.22 -7.55 0.73
C TRP A 142 -0.08 -6.83 1.40
N HIS A 143 1.15 -7.19 1.10
CA HIS A 143 2.32 -6.56 1.68
C HIS A 143 3.26 -6.09 0.58
N LEU A 144 3.53 -4.79 0.53
CA LEU A 144 4.52 -4.20 -0.37
C LEU A 144 5.69 -3.70 0.47
N GLU A 145 6.86 -4.26 0.21
CA GLU A 145 8.11 -3.81 0.82
C GLU A 145 8.90 -2.98 -0.18
N LEU A 146 9.29 -1.77 0.25
CA LEU A 146 10.16 -0.88 -0.52
C LEU A 146 11.54 -0.87 0.13
N ARG A 147 12.58 -1.05 -0.70
CA ARG A 147 13.98 -1.04 -0.26
C ARG A 147 14.76 -0.07 -1.13
N HIS A 148 15.80 0.51 -0.57
CA HIS A 148 16.81 1.19 -1.38
C HIS A 148 17.66 0.15 -2.12
N GLN A 149 17.90 0.42 -3.41
CA GLN A 149 18.77 -0.42 -4.24
C GLN A 149 19.54 0.49 -5.20
N ASP A 150 20.85 0.54 -5.06
CA ASP A 150 21.73 1.42 -5.85
C ASP A 150 21.21 2.88 -5.83
N GLU A 151 20.91 3.47 -6.99
CA GLU A 151 20.33 4.81 -7.09
C GLU A 151 18.81 4.83 -7.11
N GLY A 152 18.17 3.66 -7.14
CA GLY A 152 16.72 3.51 -7.20
C GLY A 152 16.14 2.80 -5.98
N ARG A 153 15.04 2.12 -6.22
CA ARG A 153 14.30 1.36 -5.23
C ARG A 153 13.92 0.01 -5.77
N LEU A 154 13.73 -0.95 -4.88
CA LEU A 154 13.14 -2.24 -5.19
C LEU A 154 11.82 -2.36 -4.45
N ALA A 155 10.76 -2.76 -5.14
CA ALA A 155 9.46 -3.05 -4.55
C ALA A 155 9.16 -4.54 -4.68
N GLN A 156 8.71 -5.15 -3.59
CA GLN A 156 8.28 -6.55 -3.58
C GLN A 156 6.88 -6.65 -3.01
N LEU A 157 5.94 -7.15 -3.80
CA LEU A 157 4.55 -7.37 -3.40
C LEU A 157 4.34 -8.85 -3.07
N THR A 158 3.84 -9.11 -1.88
CA THR A 158 3.45 -10.43 -1.41
C THR A 158 1.94 -10.50 -1.28
N SER A 159 1.34 -11.55 -1.84
CA SER A 159 -0.10 -11.82 -1.76
C SER A 159 -0.52 -12.24 -0.36
N PRO A 160 -1.82 -12.10 0.00
CA PRO A 160 -2.35 -12.61 1.26
C PRO A 160 -2.02 -14.08 1.46
N ARG A 161 -1.70 -14.44 2.71
CA ARG A 161 -1.31 -15.83 3.06
C ARG A 161 -2.49 -16.78 3.13
N LYS A 162 -3.67 -16.26 3.37
CA LYS A 162 -4.90 -17.06 3.36
C LYS A 162 -5.66 -16.81 2.07
N ALA A 163 -5.73 -17.87 1.23
CA ALA A 163 -6.79 -17.93 0.28
C ALA A 163 -8.10 -18.05 1.08
N SER A 164 -9.07 -17.16 0.81
CA SER A 164 -10.42 -17.34 1.33
C SER A 164 -10.98 -18.64 0.77
N THR A 165 -11.26 -19.57 1.63
CA THR A 165 -12.04 -20.77 1.27
C THR A 165 -13.50 -20.41 1.15
#